data_42d5f32e6ec121fb2152888ff2ac8026
#
_entry.id   42d5f32e6ec121fb2152888ff2ac8026
#
_cell.length_a   1.000
_cell.length_b   1.000
_cell.length_c   1.000
_cell.angle_alpha   90.00
_cell.angle_beta   90.00
_cell.angle_gamma   90.00
#
_symmetry.space_group_name_H-M   'P 1'
#
loop_
_entity.id
_entity.type
_entity.pdbx_description
1 polymer ?
#
loop_
_entity_poly.entity_id
_entity_poly.type
_entity_poly.pdbx_seq_one_letter_code
_entity_poly.pdbx_strand_id
1 'polypeptide(L)'
;MAKSSYEKPDFWTQKAKKEGYPARSIYKLEEINEKFRLLKKNMHILDIGAAPGSWSLWVLRKFKSFHDQSMLVSVDLSDLTIPKDKPNFHFIQGDIFSDVVQKQLITYGPFDLILSDAAPATTGNSTVDTSRSEELVRCVLDLSAEHLKTGGALVCKFFIGGGQQELLSQAKSTFKTVRTYKPEACRTSSFETYLIAQQKL
;
A
#
# COMPACT_ATOMS: atom_id res chain seq x y z
N MET A 1 19.49 -20.38 -24.74
CA MET A 1 19.01 -19.90 -23.44
C MET A 1 18.65 -18.41 -23.60
N ALA A 2 17.37 -18.07 -23.58
CA ALA A 2 16.94 -16.67 -23.67
C ALA A 2 17.30 -15.97 -22.35
N LYS A 3 18.13 -14.94 -22.40
CA LYS A 3 18.44 -14.10 -21.25
C LYS A 3 17.15 -13.42 -20.78
N SER A 4 16.84 -13.59 -19.50
CA SER A 4 15.69 -12.98 -18.84
C SER A 4 15.67 -11.47 -19.11
N SER A 5 14.51 -10.93 -19.48
CA SER A 5 14.26 -9.49 -19.69
C SER A 5 14.43 -8.62 -18.41
N TYR A 6 14.90 -9.23 -17.33
CA TYR A 6 15.17 -8.60 -16.03
C TYR A 6 16.52 -7.87 -15.96
N GLU A 7 17.39 -7.99 -16.96
CA GLU A 7 18.79 -7.50 -16.88
C GLU A 7 18.98 -6.00 -17.14
N LYS A 8 17.96 -5.28 -17.64
CA LYS A 8 18.07 -3.80 -17.78
C LYS A 8 16.99 -3.13 -16.93
N PRO A 9 17.38 -2.18 -16.04
CA PRO A 9 16.41 -1.37 -15.31
C PRO A 9 15.49 -0.65 -16.30
N ASP A 10 14.18 -0.84 -16.15
CA ASP A 10 13.20 -0.13 -16.97
C ASP A 10 13.19 1.39 -16.65
N PHE A 11 12.48 2.17 -17.48
CA PHE A 11 12.36 3.61 -17.34
C PHE A 11 11.97 4.04 -15.91
N TRP A 12 10.98 3.39 -15.32
CA TRP A 12 10.48 3.73 -13.97
C TRP A 12 11.52 3.44 -12.89
N THR A 13 12.29 2.37 -13.03
CA THR A 13 13.38 2.03 -12.10
C THR A 13 14.51 3.06 -12.16
N GLN A 14 14.89 3.50 -13.36
CA GLN A 14 15.91 4.53 -13.54
C GLN A 14 15.44 5.88 -12.99
N LYS A 15 14.18 6.25 -13.25
CA LYS A 15 13.54 7.47 -12.73
C LYS A 15 13.53 7.46 -11.21
N ALA A 16 13.09 6.35 -10.57
CA ALA A 16 13.07 6.22 -9.11
C ALA A 16 14.46 6.43 -8.50
N LYS A 17 15.48 5.80 -9.05
CA LYS A 17 16.86 5.97 -8.60
C LYS A 17 17.33 7.42 -8.70
N LYS A 18 17.04 8.11 -9.82
CA LYS A 18 17.39 9.52 -10.03
C LYS A 18 16.69 10.44 -9.02
N GLU A 19 15.47 10.13 -8.66
CA GLU A 19 14.66 10.90 -7.71
C GLU A 19 14.90 10.49 -6.24
N GLY A 20 15.80 9.52 -5.99
CA GLY A 20 16.16 9.04 -4.65
C GLY A 20 15.07 8.23 -3.97
N TYR A 21 14.28 7.49 -4.72
CA TYR A 21 13.35 6.49 -4.19
C TYR A 21 13.96 5.08 -4.23
N PRO A 22 13.72 4.26 -3.19
CA PRO A 22 14.23 2.89 -3.14
C PRO A 22 13.71 1.98 -4.26
N ALA A 23 12.47 2.17 -4.69
CA ALA A 23 11.82 1.33 -5.69
C ALA A 23 10.86 2.12 -6.59
N ARG A 24 10.61 1.57 -7.79
CA ARG A 24 9.70 2.15 -8.80
C ARG A 24 8.21 2.15 -8.41
N SER A 25 7.84 1.38 -7.38
CA SER A 25 6.45 1.27 -6.92
C SER A 25 5.84 2.62 -6.53
N ILE A 26 6.67 3.63 -6.23
CA ILE A 26 6.23 4.99 -5.93
C ILE A 26 5.31 5.57 -7.00
N TYR A 27 5.61 5.36 -8.28
CA TYR A 27 4.84 5.95 -9.37
C TYR A 27 3.41 5.38 -9.47
N LYS A 28 3.18 4.19 -8.93
CA LYS A 28 1.84 3.64 -8.78
C LYS A 28 1.00 4.45 -7.78
N LEU A 29 1.59 4.75 -6.61
CA LEU A 29 0.92 5.56 -5.59
C LEU A 29 0.72 7.00 -6.07
N GLU A 30 1.72 7.58 -6.73
CA GLU A 30 1.65 8.94 -7.27
C GLU A 30 0.48 9.08 -8.25
N GLU A 31 0.36 8.17 -9.23
CA GLU A 31 -0.71 8.13 -10.21
C GLU A 31 -2.09 7.89 -9.57
N ILE A 32 -2.17 6.95 -8.61
CA ILE A 32 -3.39 6.69 -7.83
C ILE A 32 -3.81 7.97 -7.08
N ASN A 33 -2.87 8.62 -6.41
CA ASN A 33 -3.16 9.84 -5.66
C ASN A 33 -3.57 11.02 -6.56
N GLU A 34 -2.95 11.20 -7.71
CA GLU A 34 -3.36 12.22 -8.69
C GLU A 34 -4.79 12.03 -9.16
N LYS A 35 -5.16 10.77 -9.43
CA LYS A 35 -6.50 10.43 -9.94
C LYS A 35 -7.59 10.50 -8.87
N PHE A 36 -7.32 10.00 -7.66
CA PHE A 36 -8.32 9.84 -6.61
C PHE A 36 -8.22 10.85 -5.48
N ARG A 37 -7.16 11.69 -5.46
CA ARG A 37 -6.93 12.77 -4.49
C ARG A 37 -7.04 12.31 -3.03
N LEU A 38 -6.32 11.24 -2.71
CA LEU A 38 -6.43 10.56 -1.42
C LEU A 38 -5.69 11.31 -0.32
N LEU A 39 -4.49 11.82 -0.61
CA LEU A 39 -3.63 12.47 0.38
C LEU A 39 -4.05 13.91 0.62
N LYS A 40 -4.28 14.26 1.89
CA LYS A 40 -4.67 15.59 2.36
C LYS A 40 -3.80 15.99 3.56
N LYS A 41 -4.00 17.23 4.04
CA LYS A 41 -3.37 17.72 5.28
C LYS A 41 -3.97 17.07 6.53
N ASN A 42 -3.18 17.01 7.59
CA ASN A 42 -3.58 16.53 8.92
C ASN A 42 -4.14 15.10 8.92
N MET A 43 -3.49 14.20 8.18
CA MET A 43 -3.89 12.78 8.09
C MET A 43 -2.98 11.88 8.92
N HIS A 44 -3.60 10.90 9.57
CA HIS A 44 -2.93 9.72 10.06
C HIS A 44 -2.98 8.63 8.99
N ILE A 45 -1.84 8.15 8.54
CA ILE A 45 -1.73 7.22 7.43
C ILE A 45 -1.03 5.94 7.90
N LEU A 46 -1.55 4.79 7.48
CA LEU A 46 -0.92 3.49 7.65
C LEU A 46 -0.44 2.98 6.28
N ASP A 47 0.84 2.58 6.20
CA ASP A 47 1.47 1.98 5.01
C ASP A 47 1.86 0.53 5.32
N ILE A 48 1.16 -0.44 4.74
CA ILE A 48 1.31 -1.88 4.94
C ILE A 48 2.11 -2.48 3.77
N GLY A 49 3.16 -3.26 4.10
CA GLY A 49 4.09 -3.76 3.09
C GLY A 49 5.01 -2.64 2.61
N ALA A 50 5.50 -1.84 3.56
CA ALA A 50 6.19 -0.59 3.28
C ALA A 50 7.59 -0.77 2.67
N ALA A 51 8.28 -1.89 2.93
CA ALA A 51 9.64 -2.09 2.45
C ALA A 51 9.73 -2.11 0.90
N PRO A 52 10.77 -1.52 0.34
CA PRO A 52 11.94 -0.87 0.94
C PRO A 52 11.72 0.59 1.40
N GLY A 53 10.50 1.14 1.37
CA GLY A 53 10.15 2.46 1.88
C GLY A 53 9.78 3.51 0.84
N SER A 54 9.48 3.12 -0.40
CA SER A 54 9.19 4.09 -1.47
C SER A 54 7.89 4.87 -1.26
N TRP A 55 6.82 4.18 -0.85
CA TRP A 55 5.54 4.81 -0.56
C TRP A 55 5.64 5.68 0.69
N SER A 56 6.25 5.14 1.75
CA SER A 56 6.51 5.89 2.99
C SER A 56 7.32 7.16 2.73
N LEU A 57 8.41 7.09 1.94
CA LEU A 57 9.24 8.25 1.62
C LEU A 57 8.45 9.32 0.85
N TRP A 58 7.61 8.91 -0.10
CA TRP A 58 6.79 9.84 -0.88
C TRP A 58 5.77 10.55 0.03
N VAL A 59 5.07 9.82 0.90
CA VAL A 59 4.13 10.39 1.87
C VAL A 59 4.84 11.39 2.78
N LEU A 60 6.00 11.03 3.33
CA LEU A 60 6.79 11.93 4.19
C LEU A 60 7.26 13.20 3.45
N ARG A 61 7.60 13.10 2.15
CA ARG A 61 7.92 14.28 1.34
C ARG A 61 6.71 15.20 1.15
N LYS A 62 5.51 14.63 0.99
CA LYS A 62 4.26 15.40 0.93
C LYS A 62 3.96 16.09 2.26
N PHE A 63 4.10 15.41 3.40
CA PHE A 63 3.93 16.00 4.72
C PHE A 63 4.83 17.22 4.93
N LYS A 64 6.10 17.11 4.50
CA LYS A 64 7.02 18.26 4.57
C LYS A 64 6.50 19.49 3.81
N SER A 65 5.78 19.28 2.71
CA SER A 65 5.17 20.36 1.93
C SER A 65 3.89 20.92 2.58
N PHE A 66 3.21 20.12 3.42
CA PHE A 66 1.97 20.54 4.07
C PHE A 66 2.21 21.37 5.34
N HIS A 67 3.35 21.18 6.01
CA HIS A 67 3.67 21.83 7.29
C HIS A 67 2.57 21.66 8.34
N ASP A 68 2.08 20.42 8.50
CA ASP A 68 0.93 20.09 9.34
C ASP A 68 1.25 18.97 10.35
N GLN A 69 0.23 18.46 11.03
CA GLN A 69 0.34 17.42 12.06
C GLN A 69 0.09 16.01 11.51
N SER A 70 0.31 15.79 10.21
CA SER A 70 0.17 14.47 9.61
C SER A 70 1.17 13.47 10.21
N MET A 71 0.72 12.22 10.37
CA MET A 71 1.52 11.11 10.91
C MET A 71 1.49 9.92 9.96
N LEU A 72 2.61 9.27 9.80
CA LEU A 72 2.76 8.02 9.05
C LEU A 72 3.21 6.90 9.97
N VAL A 73 2.48 5.80 9.94
CA VAL A 73 2.90 4.51 10.52
C VAL A 73 3.12 3.55 9.36
N SER A 74 4.26 2.88 9.34
CA SER A 74 4.60 1.90 8.30
C SER A 74 4.88 0.54 8.93
N VAL A 75 4.41 -0.52 8.31
CA VAL A 75 4.59 -1.91 8.78
C VAL A 75 5.15 -2.77 7.65
N ASP A 76 6.20 -3.54 7.95
CA ASP A 76 6.75 -4.56 7.04
C ASP A 76 7.52 -5.62 7.83
N LEU A 77 7.63 -6.82 7.26
CA LEU A 77 8.51 -7.89 7.76
C LEU A 77 9.99 -7.52 7.65
N SER A 78 10.33 -6.79 6.59
CA SER A 78 11.69 -6.36 6.27
C SER A 78 11.93 -4.93 6.72
N ASP A 79 13.19 -4.60 7.03
CA ASP A 79 13.56 -3.24 7.40
C ASP A 79 13.47 -2.27 6.21
N LEU A 80 13.27 -0.99 6.51
CA LEU A 80 13.23 0.08 5.52
C LEU A 80 14.64 0.59 5.19
N THR A 81 14.85 0.97 3.93
CA THR A 81 16.10 1.58 3.47
C THR A 81 16.09 3.11 3.52
N ILE A 82 15.05 3.70 4.09
CA ILE A 82 14.87 5.15 4.26
C ILE A 82 15.14 5.58 5.71
N PRO A 83 15.50 6.86 5.95
CA PRO A 83 15.65 7.39 7.32
C PRO A 83 14.35 7.28 8.11
N LYS A 84 14.47 6.81 9.37
CA LYS A 84 13.35 6.57 10.29
C LYS A 84 13.26 7.60 11.43
N ASP A 85 14.18 8.53 11.50
CA ASP A 85 14.39 9.52 12.57
C ASP A 85 13.50 10.78 12.46
N LYS A 86 12.28 10.63 11.96
CA LYS A 86 11.35 11.76 11.84
C LYS A 86 10.27 11.70 12.92
N PRO A 87 9.91 12.83 13.53
CA PRO A 87 8.98 12.87 14.66
C PRO A 87 7.56 12.41 14.32
N ASN A 88 7.16 12.51 13.05
CA ASN A 88 5.85 12.10 12.56
C ASN A 88 5.88 10.80 11.76
N PHE A 89 6.92 9.98 11.94
CA PHE A 89 7.09 8.71 11.27
C PHE A 89 7.40 7.59 12.28
N HIS A 90 6.61 6.54 12.24
CA HIS A 90 6.78 5.34 13.07
C HIS A 90 6.89 4.12 12.17
N PHE A 91 7.93 3.32 12.38
CA PHE A 91 8.11 2.05 11.67
C PHE A 91 7.98 0.89 12.65
N ILE A 92 7.12 -0.05 12.33
CA ILE A 92 6.90 -1.30 13.05
C ILE A 92 7.43 -2.42 12.16
N GLN A 93 8.55 -3.04 12.56
CA GLN A 93 9.02 -4.23 11.87
C GLN A 93 8.30 -5.45 12.44
N GLY A 94 7.47 -6.09 11.64
CA GLY A 94 6.69 -7.25 12.07
C GLY A 94 5.66 -7.71 11.07
N ASP A 95 5.04 -8.83 11.42
CA ASP A 95 3.97 -9.41 10.63
C ASP A 95 2.64 -8.71 10.93
N ILE A 96 2.00 -8.18 9.89
CA ILE A 96 0.69 -7.53 9.98
C ILE A 96 -0.41 -8.45 10.54
N PHE A 97 -0.25 -9.77 10.42
CA PHE A 97 -1.18 -10.76 10.98
C PHE A 97 -0.95 -11.02 12.47
N SER A 98 0.16 -10.54 13.06
CA SER A 98 0.47 -10.84 14.45
C SER A 98 -0.30 -9.93 15.43
N ASP A 99 -0.79 -10.50 16.53
CA ASP A 99 -1.44 -9.76 17.62
C ASP A 99 -0.56 -8.62 18.18
N VAL A 100 0.75 -8.80 18.16
CA VAL A 100 1.69 -7.81 18.67
C VAL A 100 1.66 -6.55 17.81
N VAL A 101 1.71 -6.69 16.48
CA VAL A 101 1.63 -5.58 15.54
C VAL A 101 0.25 -4.93 15.60
N GLN A 102 -0.83 -5.73 15.64
CA GLN A 102 -2.20 -5.24 15.75
C GLN A 102 -2.40 -4.35 17.00
N LYS A 103 -1.93 -4.79 18.15
CA LYS A 103 -1.98 -4.01 19.40
C LYS A 103 -1.19 -2.71 19.32
N GLN A 104 -0.05 -2.71 18.62
CA GLN A 104 0.71 -1.47 18.40
C GLN A 104 -0.05 -0.50 17.48
N LEU A 105 -0.72 -0.99 16.43
CA LEU A 105 -1.50 -0.15 15.52
C LEU A 105 -2.64 0.59 16.23
N ILE A 106 -3.28 -0.03 17.22
CA ILE A 106 -4.33 0.60 18.03
C ILE A 106 -3.81 1.90 18.69
N THR A 107 -2.53 1.95 19.08
CA THR A 107 -1.96 3.13 19.75
C THR A 107 -1.78 4.33 18.82
N TYR A 108 -1.71 4.11 17.51
CA TYR A 108 -1.52 5.15 16.49
C TYR A 108 -2.79 5.51 15.73
N GLY A 109 -3.81 4.65 15.79
CA GLY A 109 -5.09 4.86 15.10
C GLY A 109 -6.02 5.83 15.82
N PRO A 110 -7.22 6.06 15.29
CA PRO A 110 -7.66 5.60 13.97
C PRO A 110 -7.02 6.38 12.82
N PHE A 111 -6.92 5.73 11.64
CA PHE A 111 -6.27 6.27 10.45
C PHE A 111 -7.28 6.94 9.50
N ASP A 112 -6.81 7.92 8.73
CA ASP A 112 -7.57 8.57 7.66
C ASP A 112 -7.40 7.84 6.32
N LEU A 113 -6.23 7.20 6.12
CA LEU A 113 -5.87 6.49 4.90
C LEU A 113 -5.04 5.25 5.25
N ILE A 114 -5.41 4.11 4.69
CA ILE A 114 -4.58 2.90 4.69
C ILE A 114 -4.08 2.65 3.28
N LEU A 115 -2.78 2.47 3.14
CA LEU A 115 -2.08 2.11 1.92
C LEU A 115 -1.52 0.69 2.07
N SER A 116 -1.63 -0.13 1.04
CA SER A 116 -1.01 -1.46 1.03
C SER A 116 -0.47 -1.81 -0.36
N ASP A 117 0.86 -1.84 -0.49
CA ASP A 117 1.56 -2.44 -1.63
C ASP A 117 2.10 -3.84 -1.27
N ALA A 118 1.65 -4.39 -0.14
CA ALA A 118 2.03 -5.72 0.32
C ALA A 118 1.70 -6.79 -0.73
N ALA A 119 2.58 -7.76 -0.86
CA ALA A 119 2.36 -8.96 -1.66
C ALA A 119 2.97 -10.17 -0.96
N PRO A 120 2.33 -11.32 -1.03
CA PRO A 120 2.95 -12.55 -0.55
C PRO A 120 4.20 -12.86 -1.37
N ALA A 121 5.13 -13.60 -0.78
CA ALA A 121 6.25 -14.16 -1.52
C ALA A 121 5.71 -15.06 -2.64
N THR A 122 6.11 -14.76 -3.88
CA THR A 122 5.66 -15.51 -5.05
C THR A 122 6.33 -16.89 -5.10
N THR A 123 5.52 -17.92 -5.32
CA THR A 123 6.00 -19.31 -5.46
C THR A 123 6.26 -19.69 -6.91
N GLY A 124 5.78 -18.86 -7.86
CA GLY A 124 5.75 -19.16 -9.29
C GLY A 124 4.51 -20.00 -9.71
N ASN A 125 3.68 -20.41 -8.76
CA ASN A 125 2.40 -21.03 -9.03
C ASN A 125 1.28 -19.99 -8.92
N SER A 126 0.68 -19.64 -10.05
CA SER A 126 -0.31 -18.56 -10.11
C SER A 126 -1.51 -18.77 -9.18
N THR A 127 -1.98 -20.01 -9.02
CA THR A 127 -3.11 -20.31 -8.14
C THR A 127 -2.76 -20.07 -6.67
N VAL A 128 -1.59 -20.56 -6.24
CA VAL A 128 -1.12 -20.37 -4.86
C VAL A 128 -0.87 -18.89 -4.58
N ASP A 129 -0.22 -18.19 -5.51
CA ASP A 129 0.13 -16.78 -5.36
C ASP A 129 -1.14 -15.91 -5.32
N THR A 130 -2.17 -16.24 -6.11
CA THR A 130 -3.47 -15.56 -6.07
C THR A 130 -4.19 -15.78 -4.74
N SER A 131 -4.29 -17.03 -4.26
CA SER A 131 -4.96 -17.33 -2.98
C SER A 131 -4.29 -16.62 -1.79
N ARG A 132 -2.96 -16.60 -1.75
CA ARG A 132 -2.21 -15.86 -0.72
C ARG A 132 -2.43 -14.34 -0.81
N SER A 133 -2.50 -13.81 -2.04
CA SER A 133 -2.82 -12.40 -2.25
C SER A 133 -4.24 -12.06 -1.78
N GLU A 134 -5.21 -12.94 -2.01
CA GLU A 134 -6.60 -12.77 -1.56
C GLU A 134 -6.69 -12.77 -0.02
N GLU A 135 -5.98 -13.68 0.67
CA GLU A 135 -5.91 -13.72 2.13
C GLU A 135 -5.33 -12.43 2.71
N LEU A 136 -4.25 -11.92 2.12
CA LEU A 136 -3.66 -10.65 2.52
C LEU A 136 -4.63 -9.48 2.32
N VAL A 137 -5.34 -9.44 1.19
CA VAL A 137 -6.33 -8.37 0.94
C VAL A 137 -7.49 -8.45 1.93
N ARG A 138 -7.98 -9.66 2.29
CA ARG A 138 -9.01 -9.83 3.33
C ARG A 138 -8.54 -9.26 4.67
N CYS A 139 -7.32 -9.59 5.08
CA CYS A 139 -6.73 -9.02 6.30
C CYS A 139 -6.68 -7.49 6.26
N VAL A 140 -6.27 -6.90 5.14
CA VAL A 140 -6.21 -5.45 4.98
C VAL A 140 -7.62 -4.83 4.99
N LEU A 141 -8.63 -5.50 4.46
CA LEU A 141 -10.03 -5.06 4.52
C LEU A 141 -10.56 -5.10 5.97
N ASP A 142 -10.27 -6.17 6.71
CA ASP A 142 -10.67 -6.31 8.11
C ASP A 142 -9.99 -5.24 8.98
N LEU A 143 -8.69 -5.03 8.80
CA LEU A 143 -7.95 -3.94 9.42
C LEU A 143 -8.54 -2.57 9.09
N SER A 144 -8.96 -2.36 7.85
CA SER A 144 -9.57 -1.10 7.47
C SER A 144 -10.94 -0.89 8.10
N ALA A 145 -11.70 -1.95 8.32
CA ALA A 145 -12.96 -1.89 9.05
C ALA A 145 -12.75 -1.47 10.53
N GLU A 146 -11.67 -1.93 11.15
CA GLU A 146 -11.35 -1.64 12.56
C GLU A 146 -10.65 -0.28 12.73
N HIS A 147 -9.63 -0.01 11.94
CA HIS A 147 -8.66 1.06 12.19
C HIS A 147 -8.84 2.33 11.34
N LEU A 148 -9.70 2.31 10.29
CA LEU A 148 -10.01 3.54 9.56
C LEU A 148 -11.11 4.35 10.27
N LYS A 149 -10.97 5.66 10.22
CA LYS A 149 -12.03 6.61 10.58
C LYS A 149 -13.20 6.49 9.60
N THR A 150 -14.42 6.78 10.04
CA THR A 150 -15.55 7.04 9.15
C THR A 150 -15.16 8.14 8.14
N GLY A 151 -15.48 7.91 6.87
CA GLY A 151 -15.02 8.78 5.76
C GLY A 151 -13.61 8.50 5.27
N GLY A 152 -12.85 7.63 5.93
CA GLY A 152 -11.49 7.23 5.54
C GLY A 152 -11.42 6.47 4.21
N ALA A 153 -10.20 6.24 3.73
CA ALA A 153 -9.94 5.59 2.45
C ALA A 153 -8.91 4.46 2.54
N LEU A 154 -9.00 3.52 1.61
CA LEU A 154 -8.10 2.38 1.47
C LEU A 154 -7.57 2.30 0.04
N VAL A 155 -6.26 2.07 -0.11
CA VAL A 155 -5.61 1.60 -1.32
C VAL A 155 -4.96 0.27 -1.03
N CYS A 156 -5.35 -0.78 -1.73
CA CYS A 156 -4.81 -2.11 -1.51
C CYS A 156 -4.48 -2.80 -2.83
N LYS A 157 -3.23 -3.24 -2.98
CA LYS A 157 -2.83 -4.07 -4.11
C LYS A 157 -3.46 -5.45 -4.02
N PHE A 158 -3.90 -5.98 -5.15
CA PHE A 158 -4.29 -7.38 -5.29
C PHE A 158 -3.95 -7.91 -6.68
N PHE A 159 -3.93 -9.24 -6.82
CA PHE A 159 -3.79 -9.89 -8.10
C PHE A 159 -5.17 -10.27 -8.64
N ILE A 160 -5.40 -9.99 -9.94
CA ILE A 160 -6.65 -10.37 -10.60
C ILE A 160 -6.74 -11.90 -10.62
N GLY A 161 -7.80 -12.44 -10.02
CA GLY A 161 -8.02 -13.88 -9.88
C GLY A 161 -9.48 -14.23 -9.52
N GLY A 162 -9.73 -15.49 -9.17
CA GLY A 162 -11.07 -16.04 -8.94
C GLY A 162 -11.87 -15.41 -7.80
N GLY A 163 -11.20 -15.01 -6.70
CA GLY A 163 -11.85 -14.42 -5.51
C GLY A 163 -12.13 -12.92 -5.59
N GLN A 164 -11.84 -12.27 -6.71
CA GLN A 164 -11.98 -10.82 -6.86
C GLN A 164 -13.38 -10.30 -6.54
N GLN A 165 -14.43 -11.00 -6.95
CA GLN A 165 -15.82 -10.56 -6.72
C GLN A 165 -16.19 -10.52 -5.24
N GLU A 166 -15.72 -11.50 -4.47
CA GLU A 166 -15.96 -11.55 -3.02
C GLU A 166 -15.25 -10.41 -2.30
N LEU A 167 -13.98 -10.15 -2.64
CA LEU A 167 -13.21 -9.02 -2.10
C LEU A 167 -13.88 -7.67 -2.41
N LEU A 168 -14.36 -7.49 -3.63
CA LEU A 168 -15.09 -6.28 -4.01
C LEU A 168 -16.43 -6.16 -3.29
N SER A 169 -17.13 -7.28 -3.04
CA SER A 169 -18.37 -7.30 -2.28
C SER A 169 -18.12 -6.93 -0.81
N GLN A 170 -17.10 -7.49 -0.19
CA GLN A 170 -16.67 -7.14 1.17
C GLN A 170 -16.31 -5.66 1.27
N ALA A 171 -15.53 -5.14 0.32
CA ALA A 171 -15.19 -3.72 0.30
C ALA A 171 -16.43 -2.82 0.16
N LYS A 172 -17.41 -3.20 -0.66
CA LYS A 172 -18.67 -2.45 -0.86
C LYS A 172 -19.56 -2.45 0.38
N SER A 173 -19.47 -3.43 1.27
CA SER A 173 -20.20 -3.40 2.54
C SER A 173 -19.61 -2.42 3.56
N THR A 174 -18.34 -2.04 3.39
CA THR A 174 -17.60 -1.16 4.30
C THR A 174 -17.43 0.26 3.75
N PHE A 175 -17.42 0.44 2.44
CA PHE A 175 -17.14 1.73 1.80
C PHE A 175 -18.22 2.15 0.81
N LYS A 176 -18.52 3.44 0.75
CA LYS A 176 -19.48 3.99 -0.21
C LYS A 176 -19.03 3.89 -1.66
N THR A 177 -17.73 4.04 -1.91
CA THR A 177 -17.15 4.00 -3.25
C THR A 177 -16.04 2.97 -3.30
N VAL A 178 -16.17 2.00 -4.21
CA VAL A 178 -15.16 0.96 -4.46
C VAL A 178 -14.88 0.88 -5.94
N ARG A 179 -13.62 0.99 -6.31
CA ARG A 179 -13.14 0.93 -7.70
C ARG A 179 -11.89 0.10 -7.78
N THR A 180 -11.62 -0.46 -8.95
CA THR A 180 -10.34 -1.06 -9.29
C THR A 180 -9.58 -0.15 -10.24
N TYR A 181 -8.28 -0.08 -10.08
CA TYR A 181 -7.43 0.74 -10.93
C TYR A 181 -6.07 0.08 -11.15
N LYS A 182 -5.63 0.01 -12.40
CA LYS A 182 -4.31 -0.47 -12.77
C LYS A 182 -3.47 0.72 -13.25
N PRO A 183 -2.50 1.20 -12.45
CA PRO A 183 -1.60 2.27 -12.86
C PRO A 183 -0.75 1.92 -14.09
N GLU A 184 -0.41 2.91 -14.90
CA GLU A 184 0.48 2.74 -16.06
C GLU A 184 1.89 2.30 -15.62
N ALA A 185 2.32 2.71 -14.43
CA ALA A 185 3.57 2.27 -13.83
C ALA A 185 3.60 0.77 -13.48
N CYS A 186 2.48 0.04 -13.53
CA CYS A 186 2.50 -1.43 -13.46
C CYS A 186 3.13 -2.02 -14.72
N ARG A 187 3.80 -3.17 -14.57
CA ARG A 187 4.29 -3.90 -15.75
C ARG A 187 3.11 -4.41 -16.58
N THR A 188 3.22 -4.36 -17.89
CA THR A 188 2.16 -4.81 -18.81
C THR A 188 1.79 -6.28 -18.58
N SER A 189 2.78 -7.12 -18.29
CA SER A 189 2.61 -8.56 -17.99
C SER A 189 2.14 -8.87 -16.57
N SER A 190 2.02 -7.87 -15.68
CA SER A 190 1.60 -8.09 -14.30
C SER A 190 0.09 -8.19 -14.17
N PHE A 191 -0.39 -9.17 -13.39
CA PHE A 191 -1.80 -9.30 -12.98
C PHE A 191 -2.16 -8.37 -11.81
N GLU A 192 -1.23 -7.52 -11.42
CA GLU A 192 -1.38 -6.56 -10.33
C GLU A 192 -2.39 -5.47 -10.67
N THR A 193 -3.28 -5.18 -9.74
CA THR A 193 -4.21 -4.04 -9.77
C THR A 193 -4.41 -3.52 -8.35
N TYR A 194 -5.10 -2.40 -8.20
CA TYR A 194 -5.37 -1.78 -6.91
C TYR A 194 -6.86 -1.63 -6.65
N LEU A 195 -7.28 -2.01 -5.46
CA LEU A 195 -8.57 -1.67 -4.88
C LEU A 195 -8.47 -0.26 -4.32
N ILE A 196 -9.33 0.64 -4.77
CA ILE A 196 -9.47 2.00 -4.26
C ILE A 196 -10.86 2.11 -3.62
N ALA A 197 -10.89 2.13 -2.30
CA ALA A 197 -12.12 2.23 -1.53
C ALA A 197 -12.12 3.54 -0.74
N GLN A 198 -13.20 4.31 -0.83
CA GLN A 198 -13.28 5.65 -0.25
C GLN A 198 -14.60 5.81 0.52
N GLN A 199 -14.57 6.70 1.51
CA GLN A 199 -15.70 7.01 2.36
C GLN A 199 -16.18 5.78 3.14
N LYS A 200 -15.33 5.29 4.07
CA LYS A 200 -15.73 4.26 5.04
C LYS A 200 -17.05 4.68 5.72
N LEU A 201 -17.96 3.74 5.84
CA LEU A 201 -19.29 3.91 6.44
C LEU A 201 -19.22 4.06 7.98
#